data_2167a9de27575d48e4937f93d1cf20b5
#
_entry.id   2167a9de27575d48e4937f93d1cf20b5
#
_cell.length_a   1.000
_cell.length_b   1.000
_cell.length_c   1.000
_cell.angle_alpha   90.00
_cell.angle_beta   90.00
_cell.angle_gamma   90.00
#
_symmetry.space_group_name_H-M   'P 1'
#
loop_
_entity.id
_entity.type
_entity.pdbx_description
1 polymer ?
#
loop_
_entity_poly.entity_id
_entity_poly.type
_entity_poly.pdbx_seq_one_letter_code
_entity_poly.pdbx_strand_id
1 'polypeptide(L)'
;MTGRMPMRARPPTRPAGAASMRRTRPVKRASAGLTPVRAGAVLAMLLSAFAIYGVGASPAFDFGELRIEGATYTDPDAVQRSVEPARGENLFLLSTAPLLAELRAIPTVADARIGIALPGTLVVTLDEREPVLVWKVGSQRYLVDRDGLLLERLGDNAPPEAEQLPAVVDERARSASFGVGVRLDPVDVDAATRLASLTPAQISSSAGRLAVVATDDHGFELRAQPKGWTAIFGFYTPSLRRTDIIPGQVRLLARLLEGREDEIASIVLADEHDGTYIPKPSPRSSAKPE
;
A
#
# COMPACT_ATOMS: atom_id res chain seq x y z
N MET A 1 -28.87 -2.06 -117.58
CA MET A 1 -30.27 -1.84 -118.05
C MET A 1 -30.99 -1.06 -116.95
N THR A 2 -31.33 0.14 -117.32
CA THR A 2 -32.55 0.87 -117.15
C THR A 2 -33.10 0.85 -115.64
N GLY A 3 -33.27 1.89 -114.99
CA GLY A 3 -33.59 3.24 -115.43
C GLY A 3 -34.55 3.83 -114.42
N ARG A 4 -34.48 5.10 -114.28
CA ARG A 4 -35.47 6.05 -113.79
C ARG A 4 -35.50 6.47 -112.35
N MET A 5 -34.94 7.63 -112.12
CA MET A 5 -35.55 8.71 -111.33
C MET A 5 -36.99 8.93 -111.75
N PRO A 6 -37.87 9.52 -110.94
CA PRO A 6 -37.80 10.91 -110.56
C PRO A 6 -38.52 11.26 -109.21
N MET A 7 -38.38 12.32 -108.73
CA MET A 7 -39.01 13.60 -108.65
C MET A 7 -39.10 14.22 -107.26
N ARG A 8 -38.58 15.41 -107.16
CA ARG A 8 -38.73 16.39 -106.08
C ARG A 8 -40.15 16.64 -105.62
N ALA A 9 -40.32 16.78 -104.32
CA ALA A 9 -41.39 17.59 -103.78
C ALA A 9 -40.82 18.49 -102.66
N ARG A 10 -41.21 19.78 -102.77
CA ARG A 10 -40.79 20.90 -101.90
C ARG A 10 -41.41 20.84 -100.52
N PRO A 11 -40.78 21.42 -99.48
CA PRO A 11 -41.28 21.42 -98.12
C PRO A 11 -42.32 22.57 -97.91
N PRO A 12 -43.22 22.39 -96.94
CA PRO A 12 -44.05 23.50 -96.48
C PRO A 12 -43.39 24.26 -95.34
N THR A 13 -43.56 25.52 -95.41
CA THR A 13 -43.11 26.59 -94.49
C THR A 13 -43.56 26.39 -93.05
N ARG A 14 -42.63 26.54 -92.13
CA ARG A 14 -42.82 26.71 -90.66
C ARG A 14 -43.51 28.04 -90.41
N PRO A 15 -44.49 28.11 -89.46
CA PRO A 15 -44.82 29.34 -88.77
C PRO A 15 -43.87 29.54 -87.54
N ALA A 16 -43.42 30.77 -87.46
CA ALA A 16 -42.63 31.25 -86.35
C ALA A 16 -43.45 31.40 -85.06
N GLY A 17 -42.86 31.16 -83.96
CA GLY A 17 -43.25 31.81 -82.72
C GLY A 17 -43.85 30.95 -81.62
N ALA A 18 -43.06 30.34 -80.78
CA ALA A 18 -43.32 30.25 -79.35
C ALA A 18 -42.03 30.31 -78.57
N ALA A 19 -41.65 31.49 -78.13
CA ALA A 19 -40.58 31.67 -77.16
C ALA A 19 -40.98 30.93 -75.86
N SER A 20 -40.30 29.79 -75.56
CA SER A 20 -40.46 29.17 -74.32
C SER A 20 -39.79 30.06 -73.23
N MET A 21 -40.63 30.75 -72.51
CA MET A 21 -40.20 31.39 -71.24
C MET A 21 -39.59 30.32 -70.35
N ARG A 22 -38.29 30.28 -70.30
CA ARG A 22 -37.55 29.61 -69.22
C ARG A 22 -37.99 30.24 -67.92
N ARG A 23 -38.90 29.58 -67.19
CA ARG A 23 -39.12 29.88 -65.76
C ARG A 23 -37.83 29.64 -64.99
N THR A 24 -37.11 30.70 -64.79
CA THR A 24 -36.06 30.70 -63.74
C THR A 24 -36.76 30.46 -62.44
N ARG A 25 -36.62 29.23 -61.93
CA ARG A 25 -36.99 28.95 -60.53
C ARG A 25 -36.12 29.91 -59.64
N PRO A 26 -36.78 30.73 -58.80
CA PRO A 26 -36.02 31.53 -57.85
C PRO A 26 -35.30 30.56 -56.96
N VAL A 27 -33.97 30.56 -57.03
CA VAL A 27 -33.15 29.93 -56.03
C VAL A 27 -33.46 30.68 -54.73
N LYS A 28 -34.25 30.05 -53.85
CA LYS A 28 -34.44 30.51 -52.50
C LYS A 28 -33.03 30.44 -51.90
N ARG A 29 -32.32 31.57 -51.85
CA ARG A 29 -31.17 31.73 -50.98
C ARG A 29 -31.67 31.33 -49.60
N ALA A 30 -31.23 30.17 -49.09
CA ALA A 30 -31.45 29.82 -47.74
C ALA A 30 -30.83 30.98 -46.93
N SER A 31 -31.69 31.82 -46.40
CA SER A 31 -31.25 32.83 -45.43
C SER A 31 -30.59 32.03 -44.31
N ALA A 32 -29.32 32.27 -44.09
CA ALA A 32 -28.58 31.71 -42.99
C ALA A 32 -29.07 32.30 -41.63
N GLY A 33 -30.35 32.57 -41.54
CA GLY A 33 -31.01 33.01 -40.33
C GLY A 33 -31.13 31.83 -39.37
N LEU A 34 -30.67 32.02 -38.18
CA LEU A 34 -30.86 31.09 -37.05
C LEU A 34 -32.37 30.82 -36.92
N THR A 35 -32.78 29.60 -37.19
CA THR A 35 -34.15 29.18 -36.83
C THR A 35 -34.31 29.25 -35.31
N PRO A 36 -35.48 29.51 -34.75
CA PRO A 36 -35.67 29.60 -33.29
C PRO A 36 -35.15 28.36 -32.54
N VAL A 37 -35.22 27.19 -33.15
CA VAL A 37 -34.63 25.95 -32.59
C VAL A 37 -33.11 26.01 -32.56
N ARG A 38 -32.45 26.50 -33.60
CA ARG A 38 -31.01 26.67 -33.64
C ARG A 38 -30.54 27.75 -32.69
N ALA A 39 -31.26 28.85 -32.56
CA ALA A 39 -30.98 29.91 -31.60
C ALA A 39 -31.10 29.38 -30.17
N GLY A 40 -32.13 28.59 -29.85
CA GLY A 40 -32.29 27.93 -28.56
C GLY A 40 -31.16 26.94 -28.24
N ALA A 41 -30.72 26.13 -29.22
CA ALA A 41 -29.62 25.21 -29.04
C ALA A 41 -28.28 25.92 -28.77
N VAL A 42 -27.99 27.03 -29.47
CA VAL A 42 -26.80 27.86 -29.25
C VAL A 42 -26.84 28.50 -27.86
N LEU A 43 -28.01 29.03 -27.46
CA LEU A 43 -28.16 29.61 -26.11
C LEU A 43 -27.95 28.55 -25.01
N ALA A 44 -28.54 27.36 -25.16
CA ALA A 44 -28.37 26.26 -24.22
C ALA A 44 -26.88 25.83 -24.12
N MET A 45 -26.18 25.77 -25.25
CA MET A 45 -24.76 25.46 -25.28
C MET A 45 -23.90 26.54 -24.58
N LEU A 46 -24.21 27.80 -24.79
CA LEU A 46 -23.53 28.92 -24.11
C LEU A 46 -23.79 28.92 -22.60
N LEU A 47 -25.03 28.68 -22.18
CA LEU A 47 -25.40 28.57 -20.77
C LEU A 47 -24.67 27.38 -20.10
N SER A 48 -24.59 26.23 -20.77
CA SER A 48 -23.87 25.06 -20.29
C SER A 48 -22.37 25.35 -20.20
N ALA A 49 -21.79 25.99 -21.20
CA ALA A 49 -20.38 26.38 -21.18
C ALA A 49 -20.07 27.39 -20.03
N PHE A 50 -20.97 28.35 -19.83
CA PHE A 50 -20.87 29.31 -18.75
C PHE A 50 -21.00 28.65 -17.36
N ALA A 51 -21.92 27.69 -17.22
CA ALA A 51 -22.10 26.93 -15.99
C ALA A 51 -20.82 26.10 -15.66
N ILE A 52 -20.26 25.39 -16.66
CA ILE A 52 -19.01 24.63 -16.51
C ILE A 52 -17.85 25.57 -16.13
N TYR A 53 -17.72 26.69 -16.82
CA TYR A 53 -16.72 27.69 -16.49
C TYR A 53 -16.90 28.24 -15.06
N GLY A 54 -18.15 28.54 -14.68
CA GLY A 54 -18.50 29.04 -13.34
C GLY A 54 -18.12 28.06 -12.23
N VAL A 55 -18.32 26.77 -12.44
CA VAL A 55 -17.88 25.73 -11.48
C VAL A 55 -16.35 25.73 -11.37
N GLY A 56 -15.64 25.72 -12.49
CA GLY A 56 -14.15 25.73 -12.48
C GLY A 56 -13.53 27.01 -11.94
N ALA A 57 -14.24 28.15 -12.00
CA ALA A 57 -13.75 29.45 -11.52
C ALA A 57 -14.26 29.82 -10.11
N SER A 58 -15.11 29.00 -9.50
CA SER A 58 -15.71 29.30 -8.21
C SER A 58 -14.80 28.85 -7.06
N PRO A 59 -14.39 29.76 -6.15
CA PRO A 59 -13.63 29.41 -4.94
C PRO A 59 -14.39 28.50 -3.99
N ALA A 60 -15.71 28.34 -4.16
CA ALA A 60 -16.52 27.47 -3.32
C ALA A 60 -16.15 25.99 -3.49
N PHE A 61 -15.49 25.63 -4.59
CA PHE A 61 -15.06 24.27 -4.88
C PHE A 61 -13.56 24.06 -4.74
N ASP A 62 -12.86 25.02 -4.14
CA ASP A 62 -11.43 24.87 -3.85
C ASP A 62 -11.21 23.92 -2.68
N PHE A 63 -10.13 23.15 -2.75
CA PHE A 63 -9.74 22.24 -1.67
C PHE A 63 -9.41 23.03 -0.40
N GLY A 64 -10.29 22.98 0.59
CA GLY A 64 -10.15 23.64 1.90
C GLY A 64 -10.04 22.66 3.06
N GLU A 65 -10.75 21.54 2.99
CA GLU A 65 -10.82 20.56 4.07
C GLU A 65 -10.31 19.19 3.62
N LEU A 66 -9.57 18.51 4.52
CA LEU A 66 -9.10 17.15 4.33
C LEU A 66 -9.88 16.22 5.28
N ARG A 67 -10.44 15.14 4.73
CA ARG A 67 -10.98 14.02 5.50
C ARG A 67 -10.15 12.78 5.21
N ILE A 68 -9.63 12.16 6.26
CA ILE A 68 -8.83 10.93 6.18
C ILE A 68 -9.68 9.78 6.73
N GLU A 69 -9.75 8.69 5.98
CA GLU A 69 -10.47 7.47 6.34
C GLU A 69 -9.54 6.27 6.22
N GLY A 70 -9.67 5.29 7.15
CA GLY A 70 -8.88 4.07 7.14
C GLY A 70 -7.45 4.20 7.68
N ALA A 71 -7.12 5.30 8.38
CA ALA A 71 -5.84 5.49 9.04
C ALA A 71 -5.89 4.92 10.46
N THR A 72 -5.13 3.86 10.72
CA THR A 72 -4.91 3.26 12.04
C THR A 72 -3.44 3.40 12.46
N TYR A 73 -2.54 3.10 11.56
CA TYR A 73 -1.09 3.13 11.77
C TYR A 73 -0.42 4.30 11.06
N THR A 74 -1.07 4.90 10.07
CA THR A 74 -0.53 6.03 9.30
C THR A 74 -0.68 7.33 10.08
N ASP A 75 0.41 8.08 10.22
CA ASP A 75 0.40 9.42 10.79
C ASP A 75 -0.45 10.36 9.91
N PRO A 76 -1.55 10.94 10.46
CA PRO A 76 -2.39 11.90 9.73
C PRO A 76 -1.62 13.10 9.19
N ASP A 77 -0.57 13.55 9.88
CA ASP A 77 0.26 14.67 9.43
C ASP A 77 1.07 14.29 8.18
N ALA A 78 1.44 13.03 8.02
CA ALA A 78 2.09 12.55 6.79
C ALA A 78 1.13 12.60 5.60
N VAL A 79 -0.12 12.19 5.79
CA VAL A 79 -1.17 12.27 4.77
C VAL A 79 -1.43 13.72 4.39
N GLN A 80 -1.58 14.60 5.38
CA GLN A 80 -1.80 16.03 5.16
C GLN A 80 -0.66 16.64 4.33
N ARG A 81 0.60 16.36 4.67
CA ARG A 81 1.77 16.85 3.93
C ARG A 81 1.77 16.40 2.47
N SER A 82 1.33 15.18 2.19
CA SER A 82 1.26 14.62 0.83
C SER A 82 0.20 15.31 -0.05
N VAL A 83 -0.87 15.86 0.54
CA VAL A 83 -1.93 16.55 -0.22
C VAL A 83 -1.85 18.08 -0.13
N GLU A 84 -1.01 18.63 0.75
CA GLU A 84 -0.87 20.08 0.95
C GLU A 84 -0.57 20.87 -0.34
N PRO A 85 0.23 20.36 -1.32
CA PRO A 85 0.46 21.07 -2.56
C PRO A 85 -0.80 21.38 -3.38
N ALA A 86 -1.87 20.61 -3.17
CA ALA A 86 -3.15 20.79 -3.87
C ALA A 86 -4.12 21.76 -3.15
N ARG A 87 -3.75 22.25 -1.95
CA ARG A 87 -4.62 23.15 -1.19
C ARG A 87 -4.93 24.43 -1.96
N GLY A 88 -6.22 24.79 -2.02
CA GLY A 88 -6.70 25.94 -2.80
C GLY A 88 -6.89 25.67 -4.29
N GLU A 89 -6.57 24.47 -4.80
CA GLU A 89 -6.93 24.09 -6.17
C GLU A 89 -8.41 23.69 -6.26
N ASN A 90 -9.02 24.01 -7.41
CA ASN A 90 -10.41 23.62 -7.64
C ASN A 90 -10.54 22.10 -7.79
N LEU A 91 -11.37 21.47 -6.95
CA LEU A 91 -11.53 20.01 -6.86
C LEU A 91 -11.95 19.33 -8.17
N PHE A 92 -12.67 20.06 -9.07
CA PHE A 92 -13.06 19.51 -10.36
C PHE A 92 -11.94 19.54 -11.41
N LEU A 93 -10.92 20.36 -11.18
CA LEU A 93 -9.77 20.51 -12.07
C LEU A 93 -8.51 19.81 -11.50
N LEU A 94 -8.57 19.39 -10.24
CA LEU A 94 -7.45 18.80 -9.52
C LEU A 94 -6.97 17.49 -10.17
N SER A 95 -5.67 17.41 -10.44
CA SER A 95 -5.04 16.16 -10.84
C SER A 95 -4.74 15.31 -9.62
N THR A 96 -5.45 14.21 -9.45
CA THR A 96 -5.27 13.30 -8.31
C THR A 96 -4.08 12.34 -8.46
N ALA A 97 -3.55 12.15 -9.67
CA ALA A 97 -2.50 11.17 -9.93
C ALA A 97 -1.18 11.44 -9.15
N PRO A 98 -0.64 12.68 -9.11
CA PRO A 98 0.55 12.96 -8.31
C PRO A 98 0.29 12.77 -6.81
N LEU A 99 -0.87 13.19 -6.30
CA LEU A 99 -1.24 13.02 -4.90
C LEU A 99 -1.33 11.54 -4.49
N LEU A 100 -1.89 10.70 -5.35
CA LEU A 100 -1.93 9.25 -5.14
C LEU A 100 -0.54 8.64 -5.13
N ALA A 101 0.39 9.14 -5.94
CA ALA A 101 1.78 8.67 -5.92
C ALA A 101 2.47 9.01 -4.59
N GLU A 102 2.30 10.23 -4.09
CA GLU A 102 2.82 10.66 -2.78
C GLU A 102 2.20 9.88 -1.62
N LEU A 103 0.89 9.66 -1.63
CA LEU A 103 0.22 8.87 -0.61
C LEU A 103 0.72 7.42 -0.58
N ARG A 104 0.92 6.80 -1.74
CA ARG A 104 1.48 5.44 -1.85
C ARG A 104 2.96 5.35 -1.51
N ALA A 105 3.67 6.47 -1.47
CA ALA A 105 5.06 6.52 -1.01
C ALA A 105 5.18 6.45 0.52
N ILE A 106 4.09 6.67 1.26
CA ILE A 106 4.05 6.49 2.72
C ILE A 106 4.16 4.99 3.02
N PRO A 107 5.15 4.52 3.81
CA PRO A 107 5.41 3.09 3.99
C PRO A 107 4.26 2.29 4.60
N THR A 108 3.41 2.91 5.41
CA THR A 108 2.21 2.28 6.00
C THR A 108 1.08 2.07 5.00
N VAL A 109 1.10 2.75 3.85
CA VAL A 109 0.04 2.74 2.85
C VAL A 109 0.28 1.64 1.81
N ALA A 110 -0.64 0.69 1.67
CA ALA A 110 -0.65 -0.30 0.60
C ALA A 110 -1.30 0.27 -0.66
N ASP A 111 -2.43 0.98 -0.50
CA ASP A 111 -3.12 1.70 -1.58
C ASP A 111 -3.87 2.91 -1.01
N ALA A 112 -4.19 3.86 -1.88
CA ALA A 112 -4.94 5.06 -1.52
C ALA A 112 -5.97 5.40 -2.60
N ARG A 113 -7.10 5.95 -2.18
CA ARG A 113 -8.14 6.48 -3.05
C ARG A 113 -8.46 7.90 -2.66
N ILE A 114 -8.69 8.74 -3.66
CA ILE A 114 -9.09 10.12 -3.47
C ILE A 114 -10.50 10.29 -3.99
N GLY A 115 -11.36 10.77 -3.13
CA GLY A 115 -12.74 11.17 -3.41
C GLY A 115 -12.93 12.66 -3.15
N ILE A 116 -14.07 13.18 -3.58
CA ILE A 116 -14.49 14.57 -3.39
C ILE A 116 -15.83 14.59 -2.67
N ALA A 117 -15.89 15.32 -1.57
CA ALA A 117 -17.14 15.68 -0.91
C ALA A 117 -17.35 17.19 -1.04
N LEU A 118 -18.40 17.58 -1.79
CA LEU A 118 -18.70 18.98 -2.06
C LEU A 118 -19.13 19.73 -0.78
N PRO A 119 -18.83 21.02 -0.64
CA PRO A 119 -18.27 21.87 -1.71
C PRO A 119 -16.74 21.84 -1.84
N GLY A 120 -15.96 21.65 -0.77
CA GLY A 120 -14.50 21.89 -0.76
C GLY A 120 -13.69 20.84 0.01
N THR A 121 -14.22 19.62 0.21
CA THR A 121 -13.55 18.57 1.00
C THR A 121 -12.92 17.51 0.10
N LEU A 122 -11.61 17.29 0.28
CA LEU A 122 -10.89 16.16 -0.29
C LEU A 122 -10.99 14.97 0.69
N VAL A 123 -11.48 13.83 0.22
CA VAL A 123 -11.58 12.61 1.02
C VAL A 123 -10.48 11.65 0.58
N VAL A 124 -9.56 11.35 1.49
CA VAL A 124 -8.49 10.36 1.29
C VAL A 124 -8.85 9.10 2.06
N THR A 125 -9.10 8.02 1.33
CA THR A 125 -9.32 6.69 1.92
C THR A 125 -8.04 5.87 1.76
N LEU A 126 -7.48 5.43 2.86
CA LEU A 126 -6.26 4.64 2.91
C LEU A 126 -6.60 3.15 3.05
N ASP A 127 -5.84 2.33 2.34
CA ASP A 127 -5.72 0.90 2.55
C ASP A 127 -4.32 0.66 3.12
N GLU A 128 -4.24 0.38 4.42
CA GLU A 128 -2.98 0.27 5.13
C GLU A 128 -2.37 -1.13 4.99
N ARG A 129 -1.03 -1.21 5.07
CA ARG A 129 -0.31 -2.48 5.21
C ARG A 129 -0.59 -3.08 6.57
N GLU A 130 -0.75 -4.39 6.61
CA GLU A 130 -0.99 -5.14 7.84
C GLU A 130 0.35 -5.42 8.55
N PRO A 131 0.61 -4.81 9.73
CA PRO A 131 1.79 -5.13 10.50
C PRO A 131 1.66 -6.51 11.15
N VAL A 132 2.73 -7.29 11.18
CA VAL A 132 2.75 -8.65 11.74
C VAL A 132 3.59 -8.76 13.00
N LEU A 133 4.52 -7.83 13.21
CA LEU A 133 5.37 -7.80 14.40
C LEU A 133 5.95 -6.40 14.69
N VAL A 134 6.47 -6.22 15.89
CA VAL A 134 7.22 -5.05 16.31
C VAL A 134 8.71 -5.38 16.34
N TRP A 135 9.51 -4.64 15.57
CA TRP A 135 10.97 -4.75 15.54
C TRP A 135 11.59 -3.66 16.41
N LYS A 136 12.34 -4.07 17.43
CA LYS A 136 12.98 -3.16 18.40
C LYS A 136 14.46 -3.06 18.13
N VAL A 137 14.96 -1.84 17.97
CA VAL A 137 16.39 -1.53 17.82
C VAL A 137 16.77 -0.47 18.84
N GLY A 138 17.55 -0.82 19.83
CA GLY A 138 17.82 0.06 20.95
C GLY A 138 16.53 0.50 21.66
N SER A 139 16.29 1.81 21.72
CA SER A 139 15.06 2.39 22.27
C SER A 139 13.93 2.55 21.24
N GLN A 140 14.20 2.29 19.96
CA GLN A 140 13.22 2.51 18.90
C GLN A 140 12.43 1.25 18.61
N ARG A 141 11.14 1.42 18.30
CA ARG A 141 10.19 0.36 17.95
C ARG A 141 9.61 0.65 16.58
N TYR A 142 9.58 -0.34 15.69
CA TYR A 142 9.04 -0.21 14.34
C TYR A 142 7.99 -1.27 14.08
N LEU A 143 6.90 -0.89 13.42
CA LEU A 143 5.96 -1.84 12.82
C LEU A 143 6.58 -2.47 11.58
N VAL A 144 6.41 -3.77 11.41
CA VAL A 144 6.93 -4.52 10.25
C VAL A 144 5.83 -5.33 9.62
N ASP A 145 5.71 -5.24 8.29
CA ASP A 145 4.79 -6.08 7.50
C ASP A 145 5.40 -7.45 7.17
N ARG A 146 4.61 -8.30 6.51
CA ARG A 146 5.05 -9.66 6.10
C ARG A 146 6.23 -9.65 5.12
N ASP A 147 6.40 -8.56 4.36
CA ASP A 147 7.47 -8.40 3.38
C ASP A 147 8.75 -7.83 4.02
N GLY A 148 8.73 -7.59 5.32
CA GLY A 148 9.85 -7.05 6.09
C GLY A 148 10.02 -5.54 5.98
N LEU A 149 9.05 -4.81 5.44
CA LEU A 149 9.12 -3.36 5.38
C LEU A 149 8.87 -2.75 6.76
N LEU A 150 9.79 -1.89 7.21
CA LEU A 150 9.61 -1.06 8.40
C LEU A 150 8.62 0.05 8.07
N LEU A 151 7.38 -0.09 8.57
CA LEU A 151 6.24 0.74 8.18
C LEU A 151 6.25 2.09 8.87
N GLU A 152 6.31 2.07 10.20
CA GLU A 152 6.19 3.26 11.04
C GLU A 152 7.00 3.06 12.32
N ARG A 153 7.50 4.17 12.88
CA ARG A 153 8.13 4.17 14.20
C ARG A 153 7.08 4.42 15.28
N LEU A 154 6.93 3.46 16.19
CA LEU A 154 6.01 3.57 17.30
C LEU A 154 6.51 4.58 18.34
N GLY A 155 5.73 5.62 18.58
CA GLY A 155 5.91 6.55 19.67
C GLY A 155 5.24 6.09 20.97
N ASP A 156 5.13 7.02 21.93
CA ASP A 156 4.51 6.74 23.23
C ASP A 156 2.97 6.56 23.13
N ASN A 157 2.36 7.10 22.07
CA ASN A 157 0.92 6.99 21.78
C ASN A 157 0.63 5.94 20.69
N ALA A 158 1.34 4.81 20.74
CA ALA A 158 1.11 3.73 19.78
C ALA A 158 -0.34 3.21 19.86
N PRO A 159 -0.95 2.83 18.72
CA PRO A 159 -2.29 2.23 18.73
C PRO A 159 -2.30 0.95 19.58
N PRO A 160 -3.40 0.64 20.29
CA PRO A 160 -3.51 -0.56 21.14
C PRO A 160 -3.25 -1.86 20.39
N GLU A 161 -3.60 -1.92 19.12
CA GLU A 161 -3.39 -3.06 18.21
C GLU A 161 -1.89 -3.35 18.04
N ALA A 162 -1.06 -2.31 17.97
CA ALA A 162 0.40 -2.45 17.85
C ALA A 162 1.05 -3.04 19.10
N GLU A 163 0.50 -2.79 20.29
CA GLU A 163 1.01 -3.33 21.56
C GLU A 163 0.73 -4.84 21.72
N GLN A 164 -0.22 -5.37 20.96
CA GLN A 164 -0.57 -6.80 20.97
C GLN A 164 0.29 -7.62 20.01
N LEU A 165 1.02 -6.98 19.11
CA LEU A 165 1.87 -7.66 18.15
C LEU A 165 3.08 -8.31 18.85
N PRO A 166 3.53 -9.49 18.39
CA PRO A 166 4.75 -10.11 18.87
C PRO A 166 5.94 -9.18 18.59
N ALA A 167 6.91 -9.18 19.50
CA ALA A 167 8.04 -8.27 19.43
C ALA A 167 9.38 -9.01 19.37
N VAL A 168 10.28 -8.49 18.56
CA VAL A 168 11.66 -8.96 18.41
C VAL A 168 12.63 -7.82 18.77
N VAL A 169 13.66 -8.12 19.55
CA VAL A 169 14.74 -7.18 19.88
C VAL A 169 15.93 -7.47 18.97
N ASP A 170 16.39 -6.48 18.23
CA ASP A 170 17.57 -6.62 17.37
C ASP A 170 18.75 -5.88 18.01
N GLU A 171 19.69 -6.66 18.52
CA GLU A 171 20.92 -6.20 19.17
C GLU A 171 22.12 -6.19 18.19
N ARG A 172 21.92 -6.52 16.91
CA ARG A 172 22.98 -6.57 15.91
C ARG A 172 23.49 -5.17 15.56
N ALA A 173 24.78 -5.05 15.33
CA ALA A 173 25.40 -3.76 15.00
C ALA A 173 24.81 -3.12 13.73
N ARG A 174 24.47 -3.94 12.71
CA ARG A 174 23.88 -3.47 11.45
C ARG A 174 22.52 -2.82 11.62
N SER A 175 21.75 -3.22 12.62
CA SER A 175 20.39 -2.72 12.84
C SER A 175 20.34 -1.28 13.35
N ALA A 176 21.44 -0.75 13.87
CA ALA A 176 21.55 0.64 14.32
C ALA A 176 21.23 1.67 13.23
N SER A 177 21.35 1.30 11.95
CA SER A 177 21.01 2.16 10.78
C SER A 177 19.59 1.99 10.27
N PHE A 178 18.76 1.16 10.90
CA PHE A 178 17.39 0.91 10.44
C PHE A 178 16.51 2.12 10.69
N GLY A 179 15.57 2.33 9.76
CA GLY A 179 14.59 3.41 9.79
C GLY A 179 13.35 3.06 8.99
N VAL A 180 12.33 3.88 9.08
CA VAL A 180 11.10 3.74 8.31
C VAL A 180 11.40 3.65 6.82
N GLY A 181 10.74 2.73 6.11
CA GLY A 181 10.96 2.46 4.70
C GLY A 181 12.11 1.48 4.40
N VAL A 182 12.93 1.10 5.40
CA VAL A 182 13.95 0.05 5.23
C VAL A 182 13.26 -1.32 5.17
N ARG A 183 13.80 -2.21 4.33
CA ARG A 183 13.32 -3.59 4.22
C ARG A 183 14.32 -4.53 4.90
N LEU A 184 13.81 -5.31 5.85
CA LEU A 184 14.54 -6.38 6.51
C LEU A 184 14.76 -7.57 5.57
N ASP A 185 15.73 -8.44 5.91
CA ASP A 185 15.90 -9.71 5.21
C ASP A 185 14.65 -10.59 5.41
N PRO A 186 14.03 -11.11 4.33
CA PRO A 186 12.85 -11.97 4.44
C PRO A 186 13.04 -13.21 5.31
N VAL A 187 14.26 -13.75 5.35
CA VAL A 187 14.60 -14.90 6.21
C VAL A 187 14.58 -14.51 7.68
N ASP A 188 15.11 -13.31 8.01
CA ASP A 188 15.04 -12.77 9.37
C ASP A 188 13.59 -12.55 9.81
N VAL A 189 12.76 -12.00 8.92
CA VAL A 189 11.32 -11.76 9.22
C VAL A 189 10.56 -13.05 9.44
N ASP A 190 10.77 -14.06 8.60
CA ASP A 190 10.12 -15.37 8.78
C ASP A 190 10.57 -16.06 10.07
N ALA A 191 11.88 -16.07 10.36
CA ALA A 191 12.41 -16.62 11.63
C ALA A 191 11.83 -15.86 12.83
N ALA A 192 11.88 -14.53 12.80
CA ALA A 192 11.37 -13.68 13.86
C ALA A 192 9.87 -13.91 14.12
N THR A 193 9.06 -13.98 13.08
CA THR A 193 7.61 -14.20 13.18
C THR A 193 7.29 -15.56 13.81
N ARG A 194 7.99 -16.61 13.39
CA ARG A 194 7.81 -17.97 13.95
C ARG A 194 8.21 -18.03 15.42
N LEU A 195 9.35 -17.43 15.79
CA LEU A 195 9.85 -17.46 17.16
C LEU A 195 9.07 -16.55 18.10
N ALA A 196 8.67 -15.36 17.64
CA ALA A 196 7.96 -14.40 18.47
C ALA A 196 6.47 -14.77 18.70
N SER A 197 5.94 -15.68 17.89
CA SER A 197 4.60 -16.27 18.12
C SER A 197 4.59 -17.40 19.15
N LEU A 198 5.75 -17.85 19.63
CA LEU A 198 5.84 -18.93 20.59
C LEU A 198 5.32 -18.53 21.97
N THR A 199 4.54 -19.40 22.57
CA THR A 199 4.11 -19.27 23.97
C THR A 199 4.92 -20.20 24.87
N PRO A 200 5.09 -19.87 26.17
CA PRO A 200 5.78 -20.75 27.11
C PRO A 200 5.21 -22.16 27.15
N ALA A 201 3.89 -22.31 27.05
CA ALA A 201 3.22 -23.61 27.06
C ALA A 201 3.63 -24.52 25.88
N GLN A 202 3.87 -23.95 24.71
CA GLN A 202 4.29 -24.72 23.51
C GLN A 202 5.67 -25.36 23.64
N ILE A 203 6.50 -24.83 24.53
CA ILE A 203 7.86 -25.33 24.78
C ILE A 203 8.00 -25.97 26.17
N SER A 204 6.90 -26.35 26.81
CA SER A 204 6.89 -26.96 28.16
C SER A 204 7.60 -26.09 29.22
N SER A 205 7.56 -24.77 29.08
CA SER A 205 8.19 -23.81 29.99
C SER A 205 7.18 -23.21 30.96
N SER A 206 7.62 -22.98 32.19
CA SER A 206 6.91 -22.23 33.21
C SER A 206 7.29 -20.75 33.27
N ALA A 207 7.99 -20.25 32.24
CA ALA A 207 8.34 -18.85 32.14
C ALA A 207 7.10 -17.96 32.02
N GLY A 208 7.15 -16.75 32.59
CA GLY A 208 6.08 -15.78 32.46
C GLY A 208 6.06 -15.12 31.07
N ARG A 209 7.21 -14.96 30.44
CA ARG A 209 7.38 -14.35 29.12
C ARG A 209 8.58 -14.91 28.38
N LEU A 210 8.45 -14.99 27.07
CA LEU A 210 9.55 -15.27 26.14
C LEU A 210 9.90 -13.99 25.37
N ALA A 211 11.18 -13.69 25.23
CA ALA A 211 11.70 -12.59 24.43
C ALA A 211 12.56 -13.13 23.31
N VAL A 212 12.25 -12.78 22.08
CA VAL A 212 13.08 -13.11 20.90
C VAL A 212 14.11 -12.01 20.72
N VAL A 213 15.36 -12.38 20.60
CA VAL A 213 16.48 -11.47 20.40
C VAL A 213 17.32 -11.93 19.22
N ALA A 214 17.69 -11.01 18.33
CA ALA A 214 18.64 -11.25 17.25
C ALA A 214 19.99 -10.62 17.63
N THR A 215 21.07 -11.41 17.63
CA THR A 215 22.42 -10.98 18.01
C THR A 215 23.42 -11.25 16.89
N ASP A 216 24.56 -10.55 16.90
CA ASP A 216 25.64 -10.80 15.93
C ASP A 216 26.38 -12.13 16.23
N ASP A 217 26.43 -12.55 17.49
CA ASP A 217 27.20 -13.73 17.91
C ASP A 217 26.43 -15.04 17.72
N HIS A 218 25.12 -15.03 18.01
CA HIS A 218 24.34 -16.26 18.11
C HIS A 218 23.15 -16.32 17.14
N GLY A 219 22.90 -15.26 16.36
CA GLY A 219 21.70 -15.18 15.52
C GLY A 219 20.45 -14.98 16.37
N PHE A 220 19.44 -15.83 16.20
CA PHE A 220 18.20 -15.75 16.96
C PHE A 220 18.29 -16.51 18.29
N GLU A 221 17.92 -15.83 19.35
CA GLU A 221 17.83 -16.35 20.71
C GLU A 221 16.41 -16.20 21.26
N LEU A 222 16.00 -17.15 22.07
CA LEU A 222 14.77 -17.08 22.86
C LEU A 222 15.16 -17.00 24.34
N ARG A 223 14.89 -15.87 24.99
CA ARG A 223 15.24 -15.62 26.41
C ARG A 223 13.99 -15.73 27.28
N ALA A 224 14.01 -16.57 28.28
CA ALA A 224 12.91 -16.80 29.21
C ALA A 224 12.97 -15.90 30.44
N GLN A 225 11.88 -15.25 30.79
CA GLN A 225 11.79 -14.38 31.96
C GLN A 225 10.64 -14.82 32.87
N PRO A 226 10.82 -14.86 34.19
CA PRO A 226 12.04 -14.62 34.98
C PRO A 226 12.98 -15.84 35.09
N LYS A 227 12.73 -16.95 34.41
CA LYS A 227 13.47 -18.22 34.50
C LYS A 227 14.98 -18.08 34.21
N GLY A 228 15.37 -17.14 33.36
CA GLY A 228 16.75 -16.76 33.07
C GLY A 228 17.54 -17.76 32.22
N TRP A 229 16.88 -18.71 31.54
CA TRP A 229 17.53 -19.52 30.52
C TRP A 229 17.41 -18.87 29.11
N THR A 230 18.35 -19.22 28.25
CA THR A 230 18.39 -18.76 26.85
C THR A 230 18.50 -19.95 25.93
N ALA A 231 17.63 -20.01 24.91
CA ALA A 231 17.75 -20.97 23.81
C ALA A 231 18.28 -20.28 22.56
N ILE A 232 19.43 -20.78 22.05
CA ILE A 232 20.07 -20.28 20.84
C ILE A 232 19.58 -21.09 19.66
N PHE A 233 18.80 -20.44 18.78
CA PHE A 233 18.29 -21.01 17.55
C PHE A 233 19.26 -20.86 16.38
N GLY A 234 20.16 -19.88 16.45
CA GLY A 234 21.22 -19.64 15.49
C GLY A 234 20.82 -18.74 14.33
N PHE A 235 21.66 -18.77 13.28
CA PHE A 235 21.44 -18.01 12.05
C PHE A 235 20.65 -18.83 11.04
N TYR A 236 19.82 -18.15 10.26
CA TYR A 236 19.11 -18.76 9.14
C TYR A 236 19.57 -18.18 7.81
N THR A 237 19.55 -19.00 6.78
CA THR A 237 19.91 -18.62 5.40
C THR A 237 19.00 -19.35 4.42
N PRO A 238 18.78 -18.81 3.21
CA PRO A 238 17.90 -19.46 2.24
C PRO A 238 18.37 -20.85 1.78
N SER A 239 19.69 -21.14 1.85
CA SER A 239 20.29 -22.33 1.25
C SER A 239 20.82 -23.36 2.24
N LEU A 240 21.39 -22.92 3.35
CA LEU A 240 22.08 -23.83 4.27
C LEU A 240 21.27 -24.19 5.52
N ARG A 241 20.53 -23.22 6.06
CA ARG A 241 19.75 -23.42 7.28
C ARG A 241 18.45 -22.63 7.17
N ARG A 242 17.46 -23.27 6.57
CA ARG A 242 16.17 -22.65 6.31
C ARG A 242 15.33 -22.56 7.58
N THR A 243 14.41 -21.63 7.61
CA THR A 243 13.49 -21.39 8.73
C THR A 243 12.45 -22.49 8.91
N ASP A 244 12.32 -23.42 7.95
CA ASP A 244 11.42 -24.58 8.03
C ASP A 244 11.84 -25.60 9.10
N ILE A 245 13.11 -25.56 9.59
CA ILE A 245 13.56 -26.39 10.71
C ILE A 245 13.09 -25.88 12.08
N ILE A 246 12.67 -24.61 12.20
CA ILE A 246 12.26 -24.00 13.48
C ILE A 246 11.22 -24.84 14.23
N PRO A 247 10.16 -25.37 13.61
CA PRO A 247 9.22 -26.22 14.33
C PRO A 247 9.85 -27.49 14.94
N GLY A 248 10.87 -28.04 14.30
CA GLY A 248 11.66 -29.16 14.83
C GLY A 248 12.51 -28.74 16.02
N GLN A 249 13.22 -27.62 15.92
CA GLN A 249 13.99 -27.05 17.01
C GLN A 249 13.11 -26.70 18.23
N VAL A 250 11.89 -26.20 17.99
CA VAL A 250 10.92 -25.91 19.07
C VAL A 250 10.51 -27.21 19.79
N ARG A 251 10.24 -28.30 19.06
CA ARG A 251 9.95 -29.61 19.67
C ARG A 251 11.13 -30.16 20.47
N LEU A 252 12.36 -29.99 19.96
CA LEU A 252 13.58 -30.37 20.67
C LEU A 252 13.76 -29.56 21.94
N LEU A 253 13.57 -28.22 21.85
CA LEU A 253 13.62 -27.34 23.02
C LEU A 253 12.64 -27.76 24.10
N ALA A 254 11.39 -28.07 23.74
CA ALA A 254 10.38 -28.53 24.70
C ALA A 254 10.80 -29.80 25.44
N ARG A 255 11.38 -30.78 24.72
CA ARG A 255 11.93 -32.02 25.35
C ARG A 255 13.09 -31.76 26.29
N LEU A 256 13.98 -30.84 25.91
CA LEU A 256 15.14 -30.51 26.73
C LEU A 256 14.79 -29.76 28.03
N LEU A 257 13.72 -28.95 27.97
CA LEU A 257 13.21 -28.19 29.11
C LEU A 257 12.38 -29.06 30.07
N GLU A 258 11.73 -30.10 29.58
CA GLU A 258 10.81 -30.94 30.36
C GLU A 258 11.48 -31.51 31.60
N GLY A 259 10.99 -31.11 32.77
CA GLY A 259 11.50 -31.54 34.10
C GLY A 259 12.86 -31.00 34.46
N ARG A 260 13.53 -30.16 33.64
CA ARG A 260 14.90 -29.66 33.88
C ARG A 260 15.06 -28.14 33.73
N GLU A 261 13.97 -27.42 33.47
CA GLU A 261 13.99 -25.99 33.15
C GLU A 261 14.80 -25.15 34.16
N ASP A 262 14.66 -25.46 35.43
CA ASP A 262 15.33 -24.72 36.51
C ASP A 262 16.85 -24.95 36.60
N GLU A 263 17.32 -26.06 36.02
CA GLU A 263 18.74 -26.43 36.02
C GLU A 263 19.50 -25.86 34.80
N ILE A 264 18.81 -25.39 33.80
CA ILE A 264 19.37 -24.99 32.51
C ILE A 264 19.72 -23.49 32.52
N ALA A 265 20.93 -23.16 32.11
CA ALA A 265 21.36 -21.78 31.83
C ALA A 265 21.18 -21.45 30.36
N SER A 266 21.66 -22.30 29.46
CA SER A 266 21.45 -22.10 28.01
C SER A 266 21.30 -23.41 27.26
N ILE A 267 20.64 -23.34 26.09
CA ILE A 267 20.44 -24.45 25.17
C ILE A 267 20.89 -23.96 23.79
N VAL A 268 21.70 -24.78 23.12
CA VAL A 268 22.09 -24.54 21.72
C VAL A 268 21.40 -25.57 20.86
N LEU A 269 20.58 -25.12 19.89
CA LEU A 269 19.86 -25.97 18.99
C LEU A 269 20.55 -25.97 17.63
N ALA A 270 21.38 -26.99 17.37
CA ALA A 270 22.13 -27.12 16.13
C ALA A 270 21.18 -27.32 14.93
N ASP A 271 20.22 -28.24 15.09
CA ASP A 271 19.15 -28.48 14.11
C ASP A 271 17.86 -28.98 14.82
N GLU A 272 17.02 -29.71 14.14
CA GLU A 272 15.75 -30.25 14.69
C GLU A 272 15.93 -31.51 15.54
N HIS A 273 17.12 -32.11 15.56
CA HIS A 273 17.43 -33.35 16.25
C HIS A 273 18.55 -33.18 17.25
N ASP A 274 19.53 -32.30 16.96
CA ASP A 274 20.71 -32.10 17.74
C ASP A 274 20.66 -30.78 18.54
N GLY A 275 20.80 -30.91 19.85
CA GLY A 275 20.88 -29.80 20.81
C GLY A 275 21.68 -30.13 22.01
N THR A 276 22.35 -29.12 22.57
CA THR A 276 23.15 -29.21 23.76
C THR A 276 22.68 -28.20 24.79
N TYR A 277 22.65 -28.55 26.06
CA TYR A 277 22.37 -27.61 27.14
C TYR A 277 23.57 -27.38 28.04
N ILE A 278 23.65 -26.20 28.59
CA ILE A 278 24.63 -25.80 29.60
C ILE A 278 23.87 -25.63 30.93
N PRO A 279 24.22 -26.39 31.97
CA PRO A 279 23.52 -26.26 33.25
C PRO A 279 23.91 -24.95 33.98
N LYS A 280 23.01 -24.47 34.83
CA LYS A 280 23.31 -23.37 35.75
C LYS A 280 24.47 -23.77 36.67
N PRO A 281 25.36 -22.83 37.02
CA PRO A 281 26.40 -23.12 38.02
C PRO A 281 25.70 -23.48 39.34
N SER A 282 26.06 -24.65 39.90
CA SER A 282 25.61 -25.02 41.23
C SER A 282 26.05 -23.97 42.24
N PRO A 283 25.20 -23.53 43.17
CA PRO A 283 25.67 -22.67 44.25
C PRO A 283 26.78 -23.39 44.96
N ARG A 284 28.02 -22.84 44.84
CA ARG A 284 29.14 -23.40 45.61
C ARG A 284 28.72 -23.38 47.06
N SER A 285 28.63 -24.57 47.65
CA SER A 285 28.56 -24.72 49.10
C SER A 285 29.75 -23.93 49.66
N SER A 286 29.48 -22.81 50.29
CA SER A 286 30.48 -22.09 51.09
C SER A 286 30.83 -22.99 52.25
N ALA A 287 31.74 -23.93 51.99
CA ALA A 287 32.39 -24.68 53.10
C ALA A 287 33.08 -23.63 53.97
N LYS A 288 32.53 -23.45 55.15
CA LYS A 288 33.10 -22.68 56.22
C LYS A 288 34.49 -23.30 56.56
N PRO A 289 35.59 -22.55 56.53
CA PRO A 289 36.83 -23.05 57.09
C PRO A 289 36.66 -23.16 58.60
N GLU A 290 36.95 -24.35 59.13
CA GLU A 290 37.17 -24.55 60.57
C GLU A 290 38.40 -23.79 61.07
#